data_9835b6ef52295955336e7588128412e7
#
_entry.id   9835b6ef52295955336e7588128412e7
#
_cell.length_a   1.000
_cell.length_b   1.000
_cell.length_c   1.000
_cell.angle_alpha   90.00
_cell.angle_beta   90.00
_cell.angle_gamma   90.00
#
_symmetry.space_group_name_H-M   'P 1'
#
loop_
_entity.id
_entity.type
_entity.pdbx_description
1 polymer ?
#
loop_
_entity_poly.entity_id
_entity_poly.type
_entity_poly.pdbx_seq_one_letter_code
_entity_poly.pdbx_strand_id
1 'polypeptide(L)'
;MTESRPPRAVRAATLLLLALAPAARAKDSNVQVSGSVYVDYWGVPSDAARAHAPSSMTPDASLKIGVDIHDELSFSAKACASCHGIDLEHVYLDYQPKAWFNVQAGRIPVPFGEYSQRVDPSSHRTASPPLIYDMGRMAYGERTAMNLGIIPQPYTDTGALVYGVTWLGSKLQVWYGAYAVSGLKGSNDIDWMAMRSAPYRDNNDRPAGGGRIAVTCSSDGAAVLGDVSVGASYTAGRYDKDAKLEYEIWGVDASAKVGPFTARGEYAARRTDLDPNATYRFDLIDPWFRKDGWYAELEHPLGGHLNVVYRYDALRRNGMPLPGANAQLSTSSRIVRYTGGLMITPAQAIYLKASWEYWDTSDFGAFHSWHAGLGGAF
;
A
#
# COMPACT_ATOMS: atom_id res chain seq x y z
N MET A 1 11.35 -34.03 21.76
CA MET A 1 10.51 -32.81 21.79
C MET A 1 11.32 -31.71 22.46
N THR A 2 11.95 -30.88 21.68
CA THR A 2 12.75 -29.73 22.19
C THR A 2 11.88 -28.50 22.13
N GLU A 3 11.46 -27.98 23.25
CA GLU A 3 10.78 -26.69 23.36
C GLU A 3 11.69 -25.57 22.84
N SER A 4 11.31 -24.96 21.71
CA SER A 4 11.97 -23.78 21.20
C SER A 4 11.55 -22.56 22.04
N ARG A 5 12.46 -22.04 22.84
CA ARG A 5 12.25 -20.77 23.57
C ARG A 5 12.13 -19.62 22.55
N PRO A 6 11.12 -18.75 22.69
CA PRO A 6 10.98 -17.59 21.78
C PRO A 6 12.23 -16.69 21.84
N PRO A 7 12.63 -16.07 20.73
CA PRO A 7 13.83 -15.26 20.66
C PRO A 7 13.76 -14.06 21.63
N ARG A 8 14.89 -13.71 22.23
CA ARG A 8 15.04 -12.65 23.26
C ARG A 8 14.50 -11.29 22.81
N ALA A 9 14.45 -11.00 21.50
CA ALA A 9 13.92 -9.75 20.94
C ALA A 9 12.42 -9.55 21.20
N VAL A 10 11.60 -10.62 21.18
CA VAL A 10 10.15 -10.53 21.45
C VAL A 10 9.89 -10.17 22.92
N ARG A 11 10.71 -10.67 23.84
CA ARG A 11 10.60 -10.32 25.28
C ARG A 11 11.01 -8.89 25.58
N ALA A 12 11.96 -8.32 24.82
CA ALA A 12 12.39 -6.93 24.99
C ALA A 12 11.32 -5.94 24.51
N ALA A 13 10.64 -6.22 23.41
CA ALA A 13 9.56 -5.38 22.89
C ALA A 13 8.34 -5.38 23.83
N THR A 14 7.98 -6.53 24.41
CA THR A 14 6.87 -6.63 25.37
C THR A 14 7.18 -5.93 26.69
N LEU A 15 8.43 -5.98 27.15
CA LEU A 15 8.88 -5.28 28.35
C LEU A 15 8.98 -3.76 28.17
N LEU A 16 9.32 -3.29 26.97
CA LEU A 16 9.36 -1.86 26.65
C LEU A 16 7.96 -1.23 26.65
N LEU A 17 6.97 -1.95 26.11
CA LEU A 17 5.57 -1.52 26.13
C LEU A 17 4.98 -1.49 27.54
N LEU A 18 5.39 -2.39 28.43
CA LEU A 18 4.95 -2.44 29.83
C LEU A 18 5.70 -1.41 30.71
N ALA A 19 6.93 -1.05 30.37
CA ALA A 19 7.72 -0.07 31.14
C ALA A 19 7.31 1.38 30.85
N LEU A 20 6.67 1.66 29.73
CA LEU A 20 6.15 3.00 29.40
C LEU A 20 4.79 3.30 30.05
N ALA A 21 4.10 2.30 30.58
CA ALA A 21 2.77 2.45 31.15
C ALA A 21 2.69 3.25 32.48
N PRO A 22 3.68 3.30 33.38
CA PRO A 22 3.54 4.06 34.63
C PRO A 22 4.02 5.51 34.59
N ALA A 23 4.72 5.96 33.56
CA ALA A 23 5.28 7.32 33.50
C ALA A 23 4.34 8.38 32.91
N ALA A 24 3.31 7.96 32.20
CA ALA A 24 2.35 8.86 31.59
C ALA A 24 1.15 9.16 32.51
N ARG A 25 1.40 9.70 33.68
CA ARG A 25 0.42 10.57 34.36
C ARG A 25 0.50 12.00 33.82
N ALA A 26 0.41 12.13 32.51
CA ALA A 26 -0.01 13.38 31.90
C ALA A 26 -1.51 13.56 32.20
N LYS A 27 -1.87 14.69 32.66
CA LYS A 27 -3.15 15.00 33.28
C LYS A 27 -4.37 14.82 32.36
N ASP A 28 -4.21 14.55 31.08
CA ASP A 28 -5.24 14.31 30.09
C ASP A 28 -4.70 13.55 28.85
N SER A 29 -3.90 12.48 29.03
CA SER A 29 -3.47 11.67 27.88
C SER A 29 -4.67 10.95 27.28
N ASN A 30 -5.06 11.33 26.07
CA ASN A 30 -6.12 10.65 25.33
C ASN A 30 -5.51 9.44 24.62
N VAL A 31 -5.90 8.25 25.04
CA VAL A 31 -5.52 6.98 24.40
C VAL A 31 -6.64 6.55 23.48
N GLN A 32 -6.35 6.44 22.21
CA GLN A 32 -7.27 5.96 21.19
C GLN A 32 -6.85 4.55 20.76
N VAL A 33 -7.79 3.63 20.78
CA VAL A 33 -7.60 2.27 20.29
C VAL A 33 -8.60 2.05 19.17
N SER A 34 -8.11 1.61 18.02
CA SER A 34 -8.94 1.26 16.87
C SER A 34 -8.38 0.03 16.18
N GLY A 35 -9.20 -0.64 15.41
CA GLY A 35 -8.77 -1.83 14.71
C GLY A 35 -9.77 -2.28 13.67
N SER A 36 -9.36 -3.26 12.88
CA SER A 36 -10.22 -3.90 11.90
C SER A 36 -9.92 -5.39 11.80
N VAL A 37 -10.94 -6.16 11.48
CA VAL A 37 -10.83 -7.56 11.11
C VAL A 37 -11.54 -7.73 9.78
N TYR A 38 -10.90 -8.41 8.84
CA TYR A 38 -11.45 -8.68 7.53
C TYR A 38 -11.09 -10.11 7.11
N VAL A 39 -12.04 -10.82 6.56
CA VAL A 39 -11.83 -12.13 5.94
C VAL A 39 -12.34 -12.04 4.52
N ASP A 40 -11.46 -12.31 3.57
CA ASP A 40 -11.73 -12.30 2.14
C ASP A 40 -11.53 -13.69 1.56
N TYR A 41 -12.45 -14.12 0.71
CA TYR A 41 -12.28 -15.28 -0.13
C TYR A 41 -12.12 -14.85 -1.59
N TRP A 42 -11.02 -15.28 -2.19
CA TRP A 42 -10.73 -15.06 -3.60
C TRP A 42 -10.92 -16.35 -4.38
N GLY A 43 -11.89 -16.35 -5.28
CA GLY A 43 -12.22 -17.45 -6.15
C GLY A 43 -11.72 -17.20 -7.57
N VAL A 44 -11.00 -18.17 -8.11
CA VAL A 44 -10.47 -18.16 -9.49
C VAL A 44 -10.87 -19.47 -10.17
N PRO A 45 -11.24 -19.48 -11.46
CA PRO A 45 -11.51 -20.70 -12.19
C PRO A 45 -10.34 -21.69 -12.10
N SER A 46 -10.66 -22.98 -12.06
CA SER A 46 -9.68 -24.04 -11.77
C SER A 46 -8.47 -24.04 -12.73
N ASP A 47 -8.66 -23.65 -13.98
CA ASP A 47 -7.62 -23.64 -14.98
C ASP A 47 -6.64 -22.47 -14.79
N ALA A 48 -7.14 -21.28 -14.46
CA ALA A 48 -6.33 -20.14 -14.09
C ALA A 48 -5.70 -20.32 -12.68
N ALA A 49 -6.44 -20.89 -11.74
CA ALA A 49 -5.95 -21.14 -10.37
C ALA A 49 -4.75 -22.07 -10.32
N ARG A 50 -4.73 -23.11 -11.14
CA ARG A 50 -3.61 -24.06 -11.18
C ARG A 50 -2.31 -23.46 -11.70
N ALA A 51 -2.40 -22.48 -12.58
CA ALA A 51 -1.25 -21.94 -13.26
C ALA A 51 -0.77 -20.60 -12.67
N HIS A 52 -1.69 -19.70 -12.25
CA HIS A 52 -1.35 -18.29 -12.11
C HIS A 52 -1.98 -17.57 -10.92
N ALA A 53 -3.11 -18.04 -10.40
CA ALA A 53 -3.84 -17.31 -9.36
C ALA A 53 -4.56 -18.28 -8.40
N PRO A 54 -4.00 -18.55 -7.22
CA PRO A 54 -4.57 -19.51 -6.27
C PRO A 54 -5.87 -18.96 -5.67
N SER A 55 -6.92 -19.79 -5.63
CA SER A 55 -8.10 -19.53 -4.81
C SER A 55 -7.74 -19.68 -3.35
N SER A 56 -8.10 -18.72 -2.52
CA SER A 56 -7.78 -18.79 -1.10
C SER A 56 -8.66 -17.89 -0.24
N MET A 57 -8.69 -18.23 1.04
CA MET A 57 -9.24 -17.37 2.09
C MET A 57 -8.08 -16.63 2.75
N THR A 58 -8.22 -15.32 2.86
CA THR A 58 -7.19 -14.45 3.44
C THR A 58 -7.79 -13.70 4.64
N PRO A 59 -7.40 -14.02 5.87
CA PRO A 59 -7.72 -13.19 7.02
C PRO A 59 -6.76 -12.00 7.10
N ASP A 60 -7.27 -10.87 7.52
CA ASP A 60 -6.54 -9.65 7.82
C ASP A 60 -7.07 -9.06 9.13
N ALA A 61 -6.19 -8.68 10.02
CA ALA A 61 -6.56 -8.02 11.26
C ALA A 61 -5.55 -6.92 11.57
N SER A 62 -6.02 -5.78 12.04
CA SER A 62 -5.15 -4.68 12.45
C SER A 62 -5.58 -4.13 13.81
N LEU A 63 -4.59 -3.68 14.58
CA LEU A 63 -4.78 -2.95 15.83
C LEU A 63 -3.90 -1.70 15.79
N LYS A 64 -4.52 -0.54 15.98
CA LYS A 64 -3.86 0.76 16.08
C LYS A 64 -4.06 1.35 17.45
N ILE A 65 -2.99 1.88 18.02
CA ILE A 65 -2.98 2.64 19.28
C ILE A 65 -2.44 4.03 18.96
N GLY A 66 -3.19 5.05 19.31
CA GLY A 66 -2.78 6.44 19.30
C GLY A 66 -2.74 6.97 20.73
N VAL A 67 -1.74 7.78 21.06
CA VAL A 67 -1.60 8.41 22.37
C VAL A 67 -1.22 9.88 22.18
N ASP A 68 -2.07 10.79 22.64
CA ASP A 68 -1.70 12.20 22.72
C ASP A 68 -0.86 12.39 23.99
N ILE A 69 0.45 12.56 23.82
CA ILE A 69 1.41 12.74 24.92
C ILE A 69 1.36 14.19 25.44
N HIS A 70 1.20 15.12 24.50
CA HIS A 70 1.12 16.56 24.72
C HIS A 70 0.34 17.19 23.56
N ASP A 71 -0.10 18.44 23.71
CA ASP A 71 -0.88 19.16 22.67
C ASP A 71 -0.22 19.16 21.29
N GLU A 72 1.11 19.12 21.24
CA GLU A 72 1.91 19.13 20.01
C GLU A 72 2.59 17.79 19.72
N LEU A 73 2.47 16.78 20.59
CA LEU A 73 3.21 15.53 20.47
C LEU A 73 2.29 14.34 20.66
N SER A 74 2.21 13.49 19.65
CA SER A 74 1.50 12.23 19.71
C SER A 74 2.39 11.04 19.35
N PHE A 75 1.94 9.86 19.77
CA PHE A 75 2.52 8.57 19.42
C PHE A 75 1.49 7.75 18.66
N SER A 76 1.91 7.02 17.63
CA SER A 76 1.06 6.09 16.92
C SER A 76 1.78 4.75 16.67
N ALA A 77 1.08 3.65 16.90
CA ALA A 77 1.55 2.32 16.58
C ALA A 77 0.43 1.50 15.95
N LYS A 78 0.72 0.75 14.89
CA LYS A 78 -0.21 -0.18 14.24
C LYS A 78 0.46 -1.52 13.97
N ALA A 79 -0.16 -2.58 14.45
CA ALA A 79 0.23 -3.95 14.13
C ALA A 79 -0.84 -4.56 13.21
N CYS A 80 -0.40 -5.34 12.23
CA CYS A 80 -1.25 -6.09 11.32
C CYS A 80 -0.91 -7.58 11.37
N ALA A 81 -1.93 -8.41 11.27
CA ALA A 81 -1.82 -9.84 11.04
C ALA A 81 -2.54 -10.17 9.74
N SER A 82 -1.81 -10.58 8.72
CA SER A 82 -2.32 -10.86 7.38
C SER A 82 -1.71 -12.14 6.82
N CYS A 83 -1.98 -12.47 5.57
CA CYS A 83 -1.40 -13.63 4.88
C CYS A 83 0.14 -13.69 4.90
N HIS A 84 0.82 -12.60 5.23
CA HIS A 84 2.28 -12.52 5.35
C HIS A 84 2.78 -12.70 6.79
N GLY A 85 1.89 -12.98 7.74
CA GLY A 85 2.22 -13.09 9.16
C GLY A 85 1.86 -11.83 9.96
N ILE A 86 2.47 -11.69 11.13
CA ILE A 86 2.29 -10.51 11.98
C ILE A 86 3.42 -9.52 11.70
N ASP A 87 3.06 -8.31 11.36
CA ASP A 87 4.00 -7.21 11.10
C ASP A 87 3.62 -5.96 11.90
N LEU A 88 4.64 -5.21 12.30
CA LEU A 88 4.48 -3.89 12.87
C LEU A 88 4.45 -2.88 11.72
N GLU A 89 3.25 -2.52 11.29
CA GLU A 89 3.09 -1.66 10.12
C GLU A 89 3.73 -0.30 10.33
N HIS A 90 3.40 0.37 11.44
CA HIS A 90 4.07 1.62 11.80
C HIS A 90 4.22 1.81 13.32
N VAL A 91 5.24 2.55 13.70
CA VAL A 91 5.48 3.07 15.05
C VAL A 91 6.26 4.38 14.93
N TYR A 92 5.65 5.48 15.28
CA TYR A 92 6.29 6.78 15.17
C TYR A 92 5.80 7.78 16.24
N LEU A 93 6.61 8.78 16.47
CA LEU A 93 6.25 10.01 17.13
C LEU A 93 5.89 11.06 16.07
N ASP A 94 4.89 11.88 16.37
CA ASP A 94 4.43 12.97 15.53
C ASP A 94 4.42 14.26 16.32
N TYR A 95 5.33 15.18 15.98
CA TYR A 95 5.45 16.49 16.57
C TYR A 95 4.80 17.54 15.66
N GLN A 96 3.76 18.21 16.15
CA GLN A 96 2.86 19.08 15.37
C GLN A 96 2.77 20.50 15.97
N PRO A 97 3.85 21.29 15.98
CA PRO A 97 3.85 22.63 16.57
C PRO A 97 3.07 23.66 15.75
N LYS A 98 2.94 23.45 14.43
CA LYS A 98 2.26 24.38 13.52
C LYS A 98 1.58 23.62 12.38
N ALA A 99 0.46 24.11 11.89
CA ALA A 99 -0.21 23.49 10.75
C ALA A 99 0.71 23.34 9.52
N TRP A 100 1.61 24.29 9.31
CA TRP A 100 2.53 24.31 8.16
C TRP A 100 3.88 23.61 8.41
N PHE A 101 4.17 23.16 9.63
CA PHE A 101 5.42 22.48 9.95
C PHE A 101 5.20 21.42 11.02
N ASN A 102 5.38 20.15 10.63
CA ASN A 102 5.24 18.99 11.49
C ASN A 102 6.36 18.00 11.18
N VAL A 103 6.69 17.14 12.14
CA VAL A 103 7.76 16.14 12.00
C VAL A 103 7.29 14.80 12.53
N GLN A 104 7.34 13.76 11.69
CA GLN A 104 7.22 12.38 12.13
C GLN A 104 8.58 11.71 12.15
N ALA A 105 8.82 10.86 13.16
CA ALA A 105 10.06 10.09 13.27
C ALA A 105 9.76 8.70 13.83
N GLY A 106 10.36 7.67 13.21
CA GLY A 106 10.16 6.26 13.55
C GLY A 106 9.94 5.43 12.30
N ARG A 107 9.14 4.37 12.42
CA ARG A 107 8.60 3.66 11.25
C ARG A 107 7.32 4.36 10.83
N ILE A 108 7.41 5.15 9.81
CA ILE A 108 6.35 6.05 9.35
C ILE A 108 5.61 5.48 8.13
N PRO A 109 4.32 5.79 7.94
CA PRO A 109 3.66 5.65 6.65
C PRO A 109 4.32 6.62 5.66
N VAL A 110 4.85 6.10 4.57
CA VAL A 110 5.47 6.93 3.52
C VAL A 110 4.36 7.54 2.68
N PRO A 111 4.28 8.88 2.57
CA PRO A 111 3.21 9.54 1.81
C PRO A 111 3.47 9.40 0.31
N PHE A 112 2.81 8.45 -0.32
CA PHE A 112 2.88 8.21 -1.76
C PHE A 112 1.49 7.84 -2.28
N GLY A 113 0.98 8.60 -3.27
CA GLY A 113 -0.33 8.38 -3.86
C GLY A 113 -1.52 8.63 -2.90
N GLU A 114 -2.71 8.54 -3.43
CA GLU A 114 -3.94 8.71 -2.64
C GLU A 114 -4.38 7.38 -2.01
N TYR A 115 -4.27 6.26 -2.74
CA TYR A 115 -4.74 4.97 -2.26
C TYR A 115 -3.95 4.47 -1.04
N SER A 116 -2.64 4.75 -0.95
CA SER A 116 -1.82 4.32 0.20
C SER A 116 -2.33 4.87 1.54
N GLN A 117 -3.12 5.94 1.52
CA GLN A 117 -3.76 6.50 2.71
C GLN A 117 -5.08 5.79 3.07
N ARG A 118 -5.58 4.90 2.21
CA ARG A 118 -6.85 4.17 2.33
C ARG A 118 -6.66 2.65 2.26
N VAL A 119 -5.51 2.15 2.66
CA VAL A 119 -5.18 0.72 2.52
C VAL A 119 -5.95 -0.20 3.46
N ASP A 120 -6.44 0.31 4.57
CA ASP A 120 -7.24 -0.49 5.49
C ASP A 120 -8.49 -1.05 4.78
N PRO A 121 -8.79 -2.34 4.96
CA PRO A 121 -9.98 -2.95 4.36
C PRO A 121 -11.28 -2.20 4.67
N SER A 122 -11.37 -1.50 5.79
CA SER A 122 -12.53 -0.66 6.13
C SER A 122 -12.61 0.63 5.30
N SER A 123 -11.50 1.09 4.73
CA SER A 123 -11.38 2.40 4.09
C SER A 123 -11.61 2.38 2.57
N HIS A 124 -11.41 1.25 1.90
CA HIS A 124 -11.70 1.10 0.49
C HIS A 124 -12.95 0.25 0.25
N ARG A 125 -13.58 0.38 -0.91
CA ARG A 125 -14.91 -0.20 -1.19
C ARG A 125 -14.87 -1.53 -1.92
N THR A 126 -13.83 -1.82 -2.68
CA THR A 126 -13.63 -3.11 -3.36
C THR A 126 -12.96 -4.13 -2.45
N ALA A 127 -13.10 -5.41 -2.75
CA ALA A 127 -12.39 -6.47 -2.03
C ALA A 127 -10.89 -6.50 -2.40
N SER A 128 -10.56 -6.19 -3.65
CA SER A 128 -9.17 -6.16 -4.13
C SER A 128 -8.60 -4.74 -4.18
N PRO A 129 -7.28 -4.55 -3.95
CA PRO A 129 -6.62 -3.28 -4.20
C PRO A 129 -6.47 -2.98 -5.70
N PRO A 130 -6.21 -1.73 -6.12
CA PRO A 130 -5.77 -1.42 -7.47
C PRO A 130 -4.49 -2.18 -7.86
N LEU A 131 -4.30 -2.54 -9.14
CA LEU A 131 -3.15 -3.34 -9.58
C LEU A 131 -1.80 -2.71 -9.24
N ILE A 132 -1.68 -1.40 -9.28
CA ILE A 132 -0.43 -0.70 -8.94
C ILE A 132 -0.02 -0.86 -7.47
N TYR A 133 -0.95 -1.33 -6.61
CA TYR A 133 -0.75 -1.65 -5.19
C TYR A 133 -0.88 -3.14 -4.88
N ASP A 134 -1.19 -3.98 -5.87
CA ASP A 134 -1.46 -5.40 -5.65
C ASP A 134 -0.17 -6.18 -5.43
N MET A 135 0.07 -6.57 -4.19
CA MET A 135 1.28 -7.23 -3.72
C MET A 135 1.12 -8.75 -3.70
N GLY A 136 1.11 -9.38 -4.88
CA GLY A 136 1.42 -10.79 -4.95
C GLY A 136 0.25 -11.77 -4.84
N ARG A 137 -0.88 -11.45 -5.42
CA ARG A 137 -1.98 -12.42 -5.55
C ARG A 137 -1.83 -13.37 -6.75
N MET A 138 -0.88 -13.13 -7.65
CA MET A 138 -0.59 -14.05 -8.74
C MET A 138 0.59 -14.94 -8.38
N ALA A 139 0.38 -16.25 -8.39
CA ALA A 139 1.42 -17.25 -8.26
C ALA A 139 1.88 -17.71 -9.64
N TYR A 140 3.17 -17.90 -9.78
CA TYR A 140 3.76 -18.54 -10.92
C TYR A 140 4.41 -19.86 -10.48
N GLY A 141 3.76 -20.98 -10.81
CA GLY A 141 4.15 -22.30 -10.31
C GLY A 141 3.90 -22.45 -8.78
N GLU A 142 4.28 -23.57 -8.21
CA GLU A 142 3.96 -23.92 -6.83
C GLU A 142 4.64 -23.07 -5.74
N ARG A 143 5.61 -22.24 -6.09
CA ARG A 143 6.49 -21.56 -5.09
C ARG A 143 6.79 -20.10 -5.35
N THR A 144 6.25 -19.49 -6.40
CA THR A 144 6.66 -18.14 -6.79
C THR A 144 5.45 -17.25 -6.96
N ALA A 145 5.20 -16.38 -5.98
CA ALA A 145 4.22 -15.32 -6.12
C ALA A 145 4.80 -14.16 -6.95
N MET A 146 4.04 -13.66 -7.88
CA MET A 146 4.40 -12.50 -8.67
C MET A 146 3.92 -11.24 -7.98
N ASN A 147 4.81 -10.29 -7.76
CA ASN A 147 4.44 -8.98 -7.27
C ASN A 147 4.00 -8.10 -8.44
N LEU A 148 2.70 -7.85 -8.55
CA LEU A 148 2.16 -6.95 -9.58
C LEU A 148 2.38 -5.49 -9.21
N GLY A 149 2.38 -5.14 -7.93
CA GLY A 149 2.43 -3.78 -7.45
C GLY A 149 3.66 -3.00 -7.92
N ILE A 150 3.44 -1.74 -8.18
CA ILE A 150 4.48 -0.75 -8.46
C ILE A 150 4.93 -0.13 -7.14
N ILE A 151 3.96 0.19 -6.30
CA ILE A 151 4.14 0.81 -4.99
C ILE A 151 4.06 -0.30 -3.93
N PRO A 152 5.02 -0.35 -2.98
CA PRO A 152 4.95 -1.27 -1.87
C PRO A 152 3.66 -1.09 -1.06
N GLN A 153 3.09 -2.19 -0.55
CA GLN A 153 1.87 -2.15 0.24
C GLN A 153 1.97 -3.08 1.45
N PRO A 154 1.83 -2.58 2.68
CA PRO A 154 1.80 -1.16 3.05
C PRO A 154 3.12 -0.46 2.76
N TYR A 155 3.08 0.81 2.34
CA TYR A 155 4.29 1.60 2.15
C TYR A 155 4.65 2.30 3.47
N THR A 156 5.37 1.60 4.30
CA THR A 156 5.89 2.10 5.58
C THR A 156 7.38 1.87 5.65
N ASP A 157 8.12 2.80 6.25
CA ASP A 157 9.56 2.69 6.35
C ASP A 157 10.11 3.45 7.56
N THR A 158 11.35 3.15 7.96
CA THR A 158 11.99 3.76 9.13
C THR A 158 12.78 5.00 8.73
N GLY A 159 12.45 6.14 9.36
CA GLY A 159 13.10 7.40 9.06
C GLY A 159 12.34 8.59 9.62
N ALA A 160 12.34 9.69 8.89
CA ALA A 160 11.64 10.91 9.26
C ALA A 160 10.93 11.55 8.07
N LEU A 161 9.82 12.20 8.37
CA LEU A 161 9.00 12.98 7.45
C LEU A 161 8.81 14.38 8.03
N VAL A 162 9.11 15.40 7.27
CA VAL A 162 8.69 16.79 7.52
C VAL A 162 7.51 17.09 6.62
N TYR A 163 6.40 17.58 7.18
CA TYR A 163 5.20 17.82 6.42
C TYR A 163 4.41 19.03 6.95
N GLY A 164 3.48 19.49 6.14
CA GLY A 164 2.61 20.59 6.53
C GLY A 164 1.40 20.76 5.64
N VAL A 165 0.51 21.60 6.11
CA VAL A 165 -0.69 22.02 5.39
C VAL A 165 -0.73 23.53 5.37
N THR A 166 -1.01 24.12 4.24
CA THR A 166 -1.25 25.56 4.10
C THR A 166 -2.49 25.82 3.26
N TRP A 167 -3.08 27.00 3.45
CA TRP A 167 -4.24 27.44 2.69
C TRP A 167 -3.88 28.62 1.82
N LEU A 168 -4.19 28.53 0.54
CA LEU A 168 -4.09 29.62 -0.42
C LEU A 168 -5.50 30.19 -0.64
N GLY A 169 -5.83 31.23 0.09
CA GLY A 169 -7.20 31.75 0.19
C GLY A 169 -8.09 30.81 1.01
N SER A 170 -9.42 30.84 0.77
CA SER A 170 -10.42 30.09 1.53
C SER A 170 -10.73 28.70 0.97
N LYS A 171 -10.29 28.37 -0.25
CA LYS A 171 -10.72 27.18 -0.97
C LYS A 171 -9.59 26.23 -1.36
N LEU A 172 -8.37 26.70 -1.41
CA LEU A 172 -7.23 25.91 -1.86
C LEU A 172 -6.38 25.48 -0.68
N GLN A 173 -6.43 24.17 -0.35
CA GLN A 173 -5.56 23.54 0.61
C GLN A 173 -4.38 22.91 -0.11
N VAL A 174 -3.17 23.14 0.37
CA VAL A 174 -1.95 22.50 -0.10
C VAL A 174 -1.36 21.68 1.03
N TRP A 175 -1.32 20.38 0.86
CA TRP A 175 -0.55 19.46 1.68
C TRP A 175 0.81 19.21 1.03
N TYR A 176 1.89 19.15 1.80
CA TYR A 176 3.21 18.83 1.33
C TYR A 176 4.01 18.06 2.37
N GLY A 177 4.91 17.20 1.92
CA GLY A 177 5.81 16.47 2.79
C GLY A 177 7.05 16.00 2.04
N ALA A 178 8.18 15.99 2.75
CA ALA A 178 9.44 15.44 2.29
C ALA A 178 10.01 14.50 3.35
N TYR A 179 10.57 13.39 2.94
CA TYR A 179 11.05 12.35 3.85
C TYR A 179 12.42 11.80 3.47
N ALA A 180 13.10 11.29 4.48
CA ALA A 180 14.26 10.45 4.34
C ALA A 180 14.05 9.18 5.18
N VAL A 181 14.19 8.02 4.54
CA VAL A 181 13.89 6.70 5.13
C VAL A 181 14.97 5.69 4.76
N SER A 182 14.97 4.53 5.39
CA SER A 182 15.92 3.47 5.08
C SER A 182 15.90 3.07 3.60
N GLY A 183 14.71 2.95 3.01
CA GLY A 183 14.54 2.58 1.62
C GLY A 183 14.09 1.14 1.41
N LEU A 184 13.82 0.81 0.16
CA LEU A 184 13.47 -0.54 -0.23
C LEU A 184 14.74 -1.36 -0.32
N LYS A 185 14.71 -2.59 0.19
CA LYS A 185 15.80 -3.54 0.05
C LYS A 185 15.41 -4.70 -0.83
N GLY A 186 16.36 -5.24 -1.55
CA GLY A 186 16.18 -6.38 -2.42
C GLY A 186 17.49 -7.06 -2.74
N SER A 187 17.36 -8.17 -3.42
CA SER A 187 18.46 -8.81 -4.12
C SER A 187 18.32 -8.55 -5.62
N ASN A 188 19.13 -9.21 -6.43
CA ASN A 188 19.07 -9.09 -7.88
C ASN A 188 17.74 -9.51 -8.52
N ASP A 189 16.84 -10.10 -7.75
CA ASP A 189 15.54 -10.56 -8.19
C ASP A 189 14.44 -9.61 -7.68
N ILE A 190 14.39 -8.44 -8.24
CA ILE A 190 13.62 -7.29 -7.77
C ILE A 190 12.13 -7.33 -8.08
N ASP A 191 11.71 -8.20 -8.96
CA ASP A 191 10.30 -8.30 -9.34
C ASP A 191 9.49 -9.20 -8.41
N TRP A 192 10.19 -9.97 -7.62
CA TRP A 192 9.64 -10.99 -6.76
C TRP A 192 9.66 -10.54 -5.32
N MET A 193 8.59 -10.22 -4.71
CA MET A 193 8.37 -10.02 -3.26
C MET A 193 9.52 -9.41 -2.43
N ALA A 194 10.68 -9.16 -3.03
CA ALA A 194 11.91 -8.83 -2.33
C ALA A 194 12.07 -7.34 -2.02
N MET A 195 11.48 -6.47 -2.83
CA MET A 195 11.60 -5.02 -2.62
C MET A 195 10.53 -4.52 -1.65
N ARG A 196 10.81 -4.70 -0.38
CA ARG A 196 10.02 -4.14 0.73
C ARG A 196 10.92 -3.32 1.63
N SER A 197 10.35 -2.33 2.30
CA SER A 197 11.03 -1.73 3.43
C SER A 197 11.29 -2.81 4.48
N ALA A 198 12.50 -2.82 5.04
CA ALA A 198 12.79 -3.73 6.13
C ALA A 198 12.29 -3.15 7.44
N PRO A 199 11.57 -3.91 8.28
CA PRO A 199 11.07 -3.37 9.52
C PRO A 199 12.16 -2.91 10.49
N TYR A 200 13.37 -3.49 10.44
CA TYR A 200 14.40 -3.22 11.47
C TYR A 200 15.84 -3.13 10.95
N ARG A 201 16.10 -3.50 9.72
CA ARG A 201 17.44 -3.46 9.15
C ARG A 201 17.39 -3.18 7.67
N ASP A 202 17.99 -2.10 7.29
CA ASP A 202 18.37 -1.88 5.91
C ASP A 202 19.53 -2.81 5.53
N ASN A 203 19.72 -3.03 4.24
CA ASN A 203 20.83 -3.82 3.70
C ASN A 203 22.00 -2.94 3.24
N ASN A 204 21.89 -1.63 3.28
CA ASN A 204 22.92 -0.66 2.94
C ASN A 204 22.83 0.60 3.82
N ASP A 205 23.78 1.51 3.68
CA ASP A 205 23.91 2.74 4.47
C ASP A 205 23.41 4.01 3.73
N ARG A 206 22.73 3.83 2.60
CA ARG A 206 22.22 4.93 1.77
C ARG A 206 20.73 5.12 1.95
N PRO A 207 20.31 6.20 2.63
CA PRO A 207 18.88 6.45 2.79
C PRO A 207 18.21 6.73 1.45
N ALA A 208 16.95 6.35 1.35
CA ALA A 208 16.06 6.78 0.30
C ALA A 208 15.42 8.12 0.65
N GLY A 209 15.15 8.94 -0.35
CA GLY A 209 14.48 10.22 -0.20
C GLY A 209 13.28 10.35 -1.11
N GLY A 210 12.33 11.14 -0.68
CA GLY A 210 11.14 11.38 -1.49
C GLY A 210 10.24 12.46 -0.92
N GLY A 211 9.09 12.64 -1.55
CA GLY A 211 8.10 13.60 -1.12
C GLY A 211 6.80 13.49 -1.87
N ARG A 212 5.80 14.18 -1.34
CA ARG A 212 4.48 14.32 -1.94
C ARG A 212 3.99 15.76 -1.79
N ILE A 213 3.29 16.23 -2.80
CA ILE A 213 2.47 17.44 -2.76
C ILE A 213 1.06 17.11 -3.22
N ALA A 214 0.05 17.63 -2.55
CA ALA A 214 -1.34 17.49 -2.97
C ALA A 214 -2.06 18.83 -2.81
N VAL A 215 -2.87 19.17 -3.80
CA VAL A 215 -3.68 20.38 -3.81
C VAL A 215 -5.15 19.98 -3.84
N THR A 216 -5.92 20.44 -2.87
CA THR A 216 -7.36 20.21 -2.79
C THR A 216 -8.09 21.53 -2.92
N CYS A 217 -8.99 21.60 -3.90
CA CYS A 217 -9.93 22.70 -4.07
C CYS A 217 -11.26 22.30 -3.42
N SER A 218 -11.61 22.96 -2.32
CA SER A 218 -12.88 22.74 -1.63
C SER A 218 -14.01 23.51 -2.28
N SER A 219 -15.14 22.85 -2.48
CA SER A 219 -16.34 23.47 -3.05
C SER A 219 -17.29 23.96 -1.95
N ASP A 220 -18.15 24.90 -2.30
CA ASP A 220 -19.14 25.49 -1.37
C ASP A 220 -20.38 24.59 -1.18
N GLY A 221 -20.25 23.29 -1.22
CA GLY A 221 -21.28 22.31 -0.84
C GLY A 221 -22.56 22.22 -1.72
N ALA A 222 -22.88 23.29 -2.46
CA ALA A 222 -24.04 23.36 -3.35
C ALA A 222 -23.69 23.08 -4.83
N ALA A 223 -22.42 22.95 -5.15
CA ALA A 223 -21.97 22.71 -6.51
C ALA A 223 -22.08 21.22 -6.87
N VAL A 224 -22.43 20.95 -8.13
CA VAL A 224 -22.42 19.57 -8.68
C VAL A 224 -21.02 18.97 -8.60
N LEU A 225 -19.98 19.79 -8.77
CA LEU A 225 -18.59 19.42 -8.54
C LEU A 225 -18.22 19.75 -7.09
N GLY A 226 -17.98 18.72 -6.30
CA GLY A 226 -17.50 18.81 -4.92
C GLY A 226 -15.99 19.03 -4.85
N ASP A 227 -15.38 18.60 -3.76
CA ASP A 227 -13.95 18.75 -3.57
C ASP A 227 -13.16 18.00 -4.65
N VAL A 228 -12.16 18.69 -5.20
CA VAL A 228 -11.23 18.13 -6.19
C VAL A 228 -9.83 18.14 -5.59
N SER A 229 -9.16 17.02 -5.61
CA SER A 229 -7.77 16.88 -5.17
C SER A 229 -6.89 16.34 -6.29
N VAL A 230 -5.68 16.87 -6.40
CA VAL A 230 -4.63 16.39 -7.31
C VAL A 230 -3.34 16.30 -6.52
N GLY A 231 -2.62 15.17 -6.67
CA GLY A 231 -1.37 14.93 -5.98
C GLY A 231 -0.27 14.43 -6.90
N ALA A 232 0.97 14.65 -6.48
CA ALA A 232 2.17 14.10 -7.12
C ALA A 232 3.12 13.59 -6.03
N SER A 233 3.77 12.46 -6.30
CA SER A 233 4.66 11.77 -5.38
C SER A 233 5.91 11.30 -6.10
N TYR A 234 7.05 11.31 -5.37
CA TYR A 234 8.31 10.80 -5.86
C TYR A 234 9.11 10.16 -4.72
N THR A 235 9.81 9.07 -5.03
CA THR A 235 10.82 8.47 -4.15
C THR A 235 11.93 7.85 -4.98
N ALA A 236 13.15 7.91 -4.46
CA ALA A 236 14.31 7.25 -5.04
C ALA A 236 15.24 6.77 -3.93
N GLY A 237 15.94 5.68 -4.20
CA GLY A 237 16.89 5.10 -3.27
C GLY A 237 17.72 4.00 -3.93
N ARG A 238 18.49 3.30 -3.11
CA ARG A 238 19.29 2.16 -3.52
C ARG A 238 18.85 0.94 -2.75
N TYR A 239 18.73 -0.20 -3.44
CA TYR A 239 18.06 -1.36 -2.88
C TYR A 239 18.98 -2.54 -2.60
N ASP A 240 20.19 -2.55 -3.19
CA ASP A 240 21.18 -3.61 -3.01
C ASP A 240 22.13 -3.34 -1.84
N LYS A 241 22.78 -4.39 -1.34
CA LYS A 241 23.70 -4.31 -0.20
C LYS A 241 24.93 -3.45 -0.44
N ASP A 242 25.33 -3.29 -1.69
CA ASP A 242 26.53 -2.50 -2.08
C ASP A 242 26.15 -1.06 -2.45
N ALA A 243 24.86 -0.72 -2.37
CA ALA A 243 24.29 0.58 -2.70
C ALA A 243 24.69 1.08 -4.10
N LYS A 244 24.66 0.19 -5.10
CA LYS A 244 25.00 0.48 -6.49
C LYS A 244 23.78 0.56 -7.39
N LEU A 245 22.73 -0.21 -7.06
CA LEU A 245 21.55 -0.36 -7.88
C LEU A 245 20.45 0.57 -7.38
N GLU A 246 19.97 1.42 -8.26
CA GLU A 246 18.98 2.44 -7.95
C GLU A 246 17.56 1.99 -8.28
N TYR A 247 16.62 2.52 -7.53
CA TYR A 247 15.21 2.51 -7.89
C TYR A 247 14.65 3.92 -7.79
N GLU A 248 13.68 4.20 -8.63
CA GLU A 248 12.85 5.39 -8.56
C GLU A 248 11.39 5.03 -8.77
N ILE A 249 10.52 5.68 -8.02
CA ILE A 249 9.06 5.55 -8.16
C ILE A 249 8.49 6.96 -8.21
N TRP A 250 7.63 7.23 -9.17
CA TRP A 250 6.89 8.47 -9.24
C TRP A 250 5.44 8.20 -9.59
N GLY A 251 4.55 9.07 -9.18
CA GLY A 251 3.14 8.94 -9.43
C GLY A 251 2.39 10.25 -9.34
N VAL A 252 1.22 10.26 -9.96
CA VAL A 252 0.25 11.33 -9.87
C VAL A 252 -1.11 10.73 -9.57
N ASP A 253 -1.91 11.43 -8.79
CA ASP A 253 -3.24 11.00 -8.41
C ASP A 253 -4.23 12.16 -8.49
N ALA A 254 -5.49 11.81 -8.66
CA ALA A 254 -6.59 12.77 -8.61
C ALA A 254 -7.84 12.13 -8.01
N SER A 255 -8.64 12.93 -7.32
CA SER A 255 -9.97 12.55 -6.87
C SER A 255 -10.93 13.72 -6.98
N ALA A 256 -12.20 13.41 -7.22
CA ALA A 256 -13.26 14.42 -7.30
C ALA A 256 -14.60 13.83 -6.83
N LYS A 257 -15.42 14.64 -6.17
CA LYS A 257 -16.84 14.35 -5.95
C LYS A 257 -17.66 15.02 -7.05
N VAL A 258 -18.53 14.26 -7.70
CA VAL A 258 -19.41 14.78 -8.75
C VAL A 258 -20.85 14.31 -8.44
N GLY A 259 -21.63 15.19 -7.86
CA GLY A 259 -22.95 14.83 -7.30
C GLY A 259 -22.81 13.70 -6.27
N PRO A 260 -23.51 12.55 -6.43
CA PRO A 260 -23.39 11.43 -5.54
C PRO A 260 -22.12 10.58 -5.77
N PHE A 261 -21.43 10.77 -6.89
CA PHE A 261 -20.30 9.95 -7.29
C PHE A 261 -18.99 10.45 -6.67
N THR A 262 -18.08 9.52 -6.39
CA THR A 262 -16.67 9.82 -6.11
C THR A 262 -15.82 9.15 -7.19
N ALA A 263 -15.13 9.96 -7.98
CA ALA A 263 -14.18 9.49 -8.97
C ALA A 263 -12.75 9.60 -8.42
N ARG A 264 -11.92 8.58 -8.67
CA ARG A 264 -10.49 8.54 -8.30
C ARG A 264 -9.68 7.93 -9.42
N GLY A 265 -8.44 8.34 -9.50
CA GLY A 265 -7.48 7.72 -10.40
C GLY A 265 -6.07 8.02 -9.94
N GLU A 266 -5.18 7.09 -10.27
CA GLU A 266 -3.77 7.22 -9.95
C GLU A 266 -2.94 6.54 -11.03
N TYR A 267 -1.83 7.15 -11.40
CA TYR A 267 -0.78 6.59 -12.23
C TYR A 267 0.50 6.50 -11.42
N ALA A 268 1.21 5.39 -11.54
CA ALA A 268 2.53 5.22 -10.97
C ALA A 268 3.48 4.55 -11.96
N ALA A 269 4.76 4.88 -11.86
CA ALA A 269 5.83 4.23 -12.59
C ALA A 269 7.01 3.96 -11.67
N ARG A 270 7.63 2.79 -11.82
CA ARG A 270 8.87 2.39 -11.13
C ARG A 270 9.90 1.95 -12.15
N ARG A 271 11.11 2.48 -12.02
CA ARG A 271 12.30 1.98 -12.67
C ARG A 271 13.22 1.40 -11.61
N THR A 272 13.88 0.31 -11.94
CA THR A 272 14.80 -0.38 -11.05
C THR A 272 16.01 -0.85 -11.87
N ASP A 273 17.21 -0.48 -11.45
CA ASP A 273 18.44 -0.93 -12.10
C ASP A 273 18.72 -2.39 -11.78
N LEU A 274 19.37 -3.08 -12.70
CA LEU A 274 19.75 -4.49 -12.58
C LEU A 274 21.28 -4.61 -12.63
N ASP A 275 21.85 -5.53 -11.86
CA ASP A 275 23.26 -5.84 -11.94
C ASP A 275 23.55 -6.65 -13.21
N PRO A 276 24.26 -6.10 -14.21
CA PRO A 276 24.54 -6.82 -15.44
C PRO A 276 25.49 -8.01 -15.25
N ASN A 277 26.17 -8.09 -14.11
CA ASN A 277 27.11 -9.18 -13.81
C ASN A 277 26.49 -10.27 -12.93
N ALA A 278 25.24 -10.09 -12.47
CA ALA A 278 24.59 -11.09 -11.65
C ALA A 278 24.08 -12.26 -12.53
N THR A 279 24.13 -13.44 -11.94
CA THR A 279 23.52 -14.61 -12.59
C THR A 279 22.03 -14.58 -12.35
N TYR A 280 21.29 -14.33 -13.40
CA TYR A 280 19.84 -14.43 -13.43
C TYR A 280 19.40 -15.79 -14.00
N ARG A 281 18.19 -16.19 -13.71
CA ARG A 281 17.59 -17.41 -14.30
C ARG A 281 17.17 -17.25 -15.76
N PHE A 282 17.42 -16.10 -16.35
CA PHE A 282 17.04 -15.68 -17.69
C PHE A 282 18.03 -14.64 -18.20
N ASP A 283 18.13 -14.48 -19.51
CA ASP A 283 18.98 -13.50 -20.13
C ASP A 283 18.46 -12.08 -19.88
N LEU A 284 19.32 -11.20 -19.40
CA LEU A 284 19.00 -9.79 -19.30
C LEU A 284 19.03 -9.16 -20.69
N ILE A 285 17.98 -8.39 -20.97
CA ILE A 285 17.87 -7.61 -22.21
C ILE A 285 18.33 -6.18 -21.97
N ASP A 286 17.90 -5.62 -20.83
CA ASP A 286 18.24 -4.27 -20.42
C ASP A 286 18.85 -4.29 -19.02
N PRO A 287 19.75 -3.34 -18.69
CA PRO A 287 20.28 -3.19 -17.33
C PRO A 287 19.28 -2.58 -16.35
N TRP A 288 18.02 -2.50 -16.73
CA TRP A 288 16.94 -1.94 -15.93
C TRP A 288 15.64 -2.70 -16.17
N PHE A 289 14.73 -2.53 -15.22
CA PHE A 289 13.38 -3.03 -15.29
C PHE A 289 12.39 -1.92 -14.98
N ARG A 290 11.30 -1.83 -15.74
CA ARG A 290 10.27 -0.80 -15.56
C ARG A 290 8.90 -1.42 -15.43
N LYS A 291 8.17 -0.96 -14.43
CA LYS A 291 6.71 -1.15 -14.30
C LYS A 291 6.03 0.21 -14.34
N ASP A 292 4.93 0.31 -15.05
CA ASP A 292 4.03 1.46 -14.97
C ASP A 292 2.58 1.00 -15.08
N GLY A 293 1.69 1.76 -14.47
CA GLY A 293 0.28 1.43 -14.49
C GLY A 293 -0.59 2.54 -13.91
N TRP A 294 -1.87 2.38 -14.08
CA TRP A 294 -2.86 3.31 -13.57
C TRP A 294 -4.18 2.61 -13.27
N TYR A 295 -4.98 3.24 -12.46
CA TYR A 295 -6.37 2.87 -12.29
C TYR A 295 -7.28 4.09 -12.38
N ALA A 296 -8.54 3.84 -12.72
CA ALA A 296 -9.65 4.77 -12.57
C ALA A 296 -10.79 4.07 -11.85
N GLU A 297 -11.31 4.69 -10.80
CA GLU A 297 -12.35 4.15 -9.93
C GLU A 297 -13.52 5.13 -9.82
N LEU A 298 -14.73 4.62 -9.91
CA LEU A 298 -15.96 5.36 -9.70
C LEU A 298 -16.77 4.67 -8.61
N GLU A 299 -17.03 5.37 -7.51
CA GLU A 299 -17.93 4.95 -6.44
C GLU A 299 -19.28 5.62 -6.59
N HIS A 300 -20.34 4.85 -6.41
CA HIS A 300 -21.74 5.31 -6.40
C HIS A 300 -22.46 4.78 -5.16
N PRO A 301 -22.74 5.64 -4.17
CA PRO A 301 -23.58 5.26 -3.06
C PRO A 301 -25.04 5.12 -3.52
N LEU A 302 -25.64 3.97 -3.23
CA LEU A 302 -27.05 3.68 -3.48
C LEU A 302 -27.80 3.63 -2.14
N GLY A 303 -28.09 4.82 -1.60
CA GLY A 303 -28.67 4.96 -0.25
C GLY A 303 -27.63 4.85 0.87
N GLY A 304 -28.11 4.65 2.11
CA GLY A 304 -27.27 4.71 3.30
C GLY A 304 -26.36 3.50 3.56
N HIS A 305 -26.62 2.37 2.90
CA HIS A 305 -25.99 1.09 3.24
C HIS A 305 -25.31 0.37 2.08
N LEU A 306 -25.51 0.80 0.85
CA LEU A 306 -24.99 0.16 -0.35
C LEU A 306 -24.10 1.11 -1.15
N ASN A 307 -22.90 0.66 -1.50
CA ASN A 307 -22.03 1.32 -2.45
C ASN A 307 -21.72 0.38 -3.61
N VAL A 308 -21.77 0.91 -4.81
CA VAL A 308 -21.34 0.23 -6.04
C VAL A 308 -20.02 0.86 -6.49
N VAL A 309 -19.09 0.05 -6.94
CA VAL A 309 -17.78 0.50 -7.40
C VAL A 309 -17.48 -0.11 -8.76
N TYR A 310 -16.99 0.72 -9.65
CA TYR A 310 -16.42 0.31 -10.93
C TYR A 310 -14.96 0.75 -10.96
N ARG A 311 -14.06 -0.17 -11.29
CA ARG A 311 -12.65 0.16 -11.45
C ARG A 311 -12.09 -0.47 -12.72
N TYR A 312 -11.28 0.31 -13.41
CA TYR A 312 -10.41 -0.13 -14.49
C TYR A 312 -8.97 0.02 -14.06
N ASP A 313 -8.19 -1.03 -14.22
CA ASP A 313 -6.77 -1.07 -13.95
C ASP A 313 -6.01 -1.45 -15.22
N ALA A 314 -4.86 -0.81 -15.44
CA ALA A 314 -3.91 -1.21 -16.48
C ALA A 314 -2.49 -1.15 -15.93
N LEU A 315 -1.70 -2.19 -16.21
CA LEU A 315 -0.32 -2.31 -15.77
C LEU A 315 0.53 -2.82 -16.93
N ARG A 316 1.72 -2.24 -17.07
CA ARG A 316 2.74 -2.66 -18.02
C ARG A 316 4.05 -2.95 -17.31
N ARG A 317 4.78 -3.87 -17.87
CA ARG A 317 6.11 -4.23 -17.45
C ARG A 317 7.02 -4.35 -18.69
N ASN A 318 8.19 -3.75 -18.63
CA ASN A 318 9.18 -3.76 -19.71
C ASN A 318 10.59 -4.01 -19.14
N GLY A 319 11.43 -4.66 -19.93
CA GLY A 319 12.82 -4.92 -19.64
C GLY A 319 13.09 -6.42 -19.49
N MET A 320 12.99 -6.90 -18.28
CA MET A 320 13.31 -8.28 -17.96
C MET A 320 12.09 -9.20 -18.11
N PRO A 321 12.20 -10.38 -18.76
CA PRO A 321 11.14 -11.35 -18.76
C PRO A 321 10.92 -11.90 -17.34
N LEU A 322 9.70 -12.34 -17.05
CA LEU A 322 9.45 -13.12 -15.83
C LEU A 322 10.16 -14.46 -15.92
N PRO A 323 10.87 -14.90 -14.87
CA PRO A 323 11.43 -16.22 -14.84
C PRO A 323 10.29 -17.24 -14.76
N GLY A 324 10.30 -18.22 -15.61
CA GLY A 324 9.30 -19.29 -15.63
C GLY A 324 9.74 -20.48 -16.39
N ALA A 325 9.22 -21.64 -16.03
CA ALA A 325 9.46 -22.91 -16.75
C ALA A 325 8.94 -22.86 -18.17
N ASN A 326 8.04 -21.94 -18.48
CA ASN A 326 7.48 -21.74 -19.80
C ASN A 326 8.01 -20.41 -20.35
N ALA A 327 8.73 -20.46 -21.44
CA ALA A 327 9.22 -19.31 -22.19
C ALA A 327 8.11 -18.36 -22.73
N GLN A 328 6.92 -18.39 -22.14
CA GLN A 328 5.76 -17.60 -22.55
C GLN A 328 5.79 -16.14 -22.06
N LEU A 329 6.68 -15.82 -21.11
CA LEU A 329 6.73 -14.47 -20.56
C LEU A 329 7.66 -13.60 -21.38
N SER A 330 7.08 -12.64 -22.06
CA SER A 330 7.80 -11.71 -22.91
C SER A 330 8.53 -10.64 -22.11
N THR A 331 9.49 -9.97 -22.76
CA THR A 331 10.19 -8.79 -22.24
C THR A 331 9.27 -7.60 -21.95
N SER A 332 8.06 -7.65 -22.52
CA SER A 332 7.00 -6.68 -22.29
C SER A 332 5.71 -7.41 -22.02
N SER A 333 5.09 -7.15 -20.91
CA SER A 333 3.78 -7.71 -20.56
C SER A 333 2.79 -6.63 -20.11
N ARG A 334 1.53 -6.91 -20.39
CA ARG A 334 0.40 -6.05 -20.09
C ARG A 334 -0.65 -6.83 -19.32
N ILE A 335 -1.19 -6.18 -18.30
CA ILE A 335 -2.35 -6.67 -17.56
C ILE A 335 -3.40 -5.57 -17.57
N VAL A 336 -4.62 -5.94 -17.91
CA VAL A 336 -5.81 -5.09 -17.79
C VAL A 336 -6.80 -5.80 -16.86
N ARG A 337 -7.42 -5.06 -15.94
CA ARG A 337 -8.44 -5.60 -15.06
C ARG A 337 -9.64 -4.67 -14.99
N TYR A 338 -10.82 -5.22 -15.16
CA TYR A 338 -12.10 -4.57 -14.91
C TYR A 338 -12.68 -5.13 -13.63
N THR A 339 -13.03 -4.29 -12.68
CA THR A 339 -13.61 -4.69 -11.40
C THR A 339 -15.00 -4.07 -11.25
N GLY A 340 -16.00 -4.89 -11.00
CA GLY A 340 -17.30 -4.48 -10.49
C GLY A 340 -17.43 -4.90 -9.04
N GLY A 341 -17.69 -3.96 -8.13
CA GLY A 341 -17.73 -4.20 -6.69
C GLY A 341 -18.99 -3.69 -6.03
N LEU A 342 -19.38 -4.37 -4.96
CA LEU A 342 -20.44 -3.99 -4.04
C LEU A 342 -19.89 -3.95 -2.63
N MET A 343 -20.27 -2.94 -1.87
CA MET A 343 -20.04 -2.89 -0.43
C MET A 343 -21.36 -2.59 0.27
N ILE A 344 -21.74 -3.45 1.20
CA ILE A 344 -22.93 -3.29 2.05
C ILE A 344 -22.45 -3.04 3.48
N THR A 345 -23.02 -2.04 4.13
CA THR A 345 -22.77 -1.70 5.54
C THR A 345 -24.05 -1.93 6.33
N PRO A 346 -24.35 -3.18 6.75
CA PRO A 346 -25.62 -3.52 7.38
C PRO A 346 -25.80 -2.90 8.77
N ALA A 347 -24.68 -2.62 9.44
CA ALA A 347 -24.63 -1.96 10.73
C ALA A 347 -23.39 -1.09 10.81
N GLN A 348 -23.34 -0.18 11.78
CA GLN A 348 -22.12 0.58 12.07
C GLN A 348 -20.95 -0.38 12.32
N ALA A 349 -19.81 -0.08 11.73
CA ALA A 349 -18.58 -0.87 11.85
C ALA A 349 -18.58 -2.28 11.20
N ILE A 350 -19.66 -2.75 10.60
CA ILE A 350 -19.71 -4.03 9.88
C ILE A 350 -19.88 -3.77 8.39
N TYR A 351 -19.08 -4.43 7.56
CA TYR A 351 -19.16 -4.31 6.11
C TYR A 351 -18.98 -5.67 5.42
N LEU A 352 -19.76 -5.84 4.36
CA LEU A 352 -19.69 -6.97 3.44
C LEU A 352 -19.22 -6.43 2.09
N LYS A 353 -18.29 -7.12 1.45
CA LYS A 353 -17.80 -6.78 0.12
C LYS A 353 -17.95 -7.95 -0.81
N ALA A 354 -18.34 -7.66 -2.04
CA ALA A 354 -18.28 -8.60 -3.14
C ALA A 354 -17.71 -7.90 -4.36
N SER A 355 -16.83 -8.55 -5.08
CA SER A 355 -16.25 -8.03 -6.31
C SER A 355 -16.14 -9.12 -7.35
N TRP A 356 -16.44 -8.78 -8.58
CA TRP A 356 -16.17 -9.57 -9.76
C TRP A 356 -15.12 -8.87 -10.60
N GLU A 357 -14.17 -9.62 -11.13
CA GLU A 357 -13.05 -9.11 -11.90
C GLU A 357 -12.89 -9.88 -13.22
N TYR A 358 -12.67 -9.15 -14.27
CA TYR A 358 -12.21 -9.68 -15.54
C TYR A 358 -10.78 -9.26 -15.78
N TRP A 359 -9.91 -10.24 -15.95
CA TRP A 359 -8.48 -10.06 -16.19
C TRP A 359 -8.17 -10.37 -17.63
N ASP A 360 -7.42 -9.50 -18.30
CA ASP A 360 -6.82 -9.71 -19.61
C ASP A 360 -5.31 -9.54 -19.49
N THR A 361 -4.58 -10.63 -19.63
CA THR A 361 -3.13 -10.65 -19.49
C THR A 361 -2.50 -11.10 -20.80
N SER A 362 -1.45 -10.38 -21.24
CA SER A 362 -0.73 -10.74 -22.46
C SER A 362 -0.02 -12.08 -22.35
N ASP A 363 0.34 -12.50 -21.14
CA ASP A 363 1.17 -13.67 -20.91
C ASP A 363 0.35 -14.94 -20.62
N PHE A 364 -0.85 -14.80 -20.06
CA PHE A 364 -1.66 -15.94 -19.57
C PHE A 364 -3.07 -15.99 -20.16
N GLY A 365 -3.42 -15.03 -21.03
CA GLY A 365 -4.77 -14.90 -21.56
C GLY A 365 -5.75 -14.27 -20.57
N ALA A 366 -7.03 -14.45 -20.82
CA ALA A 366 -8.09 -13.83 -20.05
C ALA A 366 -8.75 -14.82 -19.10
N PHE A 367 -9.14 -14.32 -17.92
CA PHE A 367 -9.89 -15.10 -16.94
C PHE A 367 -10.76 -14.19 -16.06
N HIS A 368 -11.69 -14.81 -15.34
CA HIS A 368 -12.52 -14.14 -14.35
C HIS A 368 -12.11 -14.55 -12.94
N SER A 369 -12.25 -13.61 -12.01
CA SER A 369 -12.15 -13.92 -10.58
C SER A 369 -13.28 -13.23 -9.82
N TRP A 370 -13.52 -13.66 -8.60
CA TRP A 370 -14.47 -13.07 -7.71
C TRP A 370 -13.96 -13.07 -6.29
N HIS A 371 -14.40 -12.09 -5.53
CA HIS A 371 -14.09 -11.92 -4.12
C HIS A 371 -15.36 -11.79 -3.32
N ALA A 372 -15.37 -12.35 -2.13
CA ALA A 372 -16.40 -12.11 -1.14
C ALA A 372 -15.75 -11.98 0.23
N GLY A 373 -16.05 -10.92 0.94
CA GLY A 373 -15.41 -10.64 2.22
C GLY A 373 -16.37 -10.04 3.23
N LEU A 374 -16.08 -10.32 4.49
CA LEU A 374 -16.76 -9.77 5.66
C LEU A 374 -15.73 -9.11 6.55
N GLY A 375 -16.03 -7.91 7.02
CA GLY A 375 -15.15 -7.19 7.94
C GLY A 375 -15.92 -6.40 8.99
N GLY A 376 -15.15 -6.02 10.00
CA GLY A 376 -15.58 -5.11 11.04
C GLY A 376 -14.44 -4.18 11.45
N ALA A 377 -14.80 -2.97 11.89
CA ALA A 377 -13.84 -2.00 12.42
C ALA A 377 -14.40 -1.39 13.72
N PHE A 378 -13.53 -1.00 14.64
CA PHE A 378 -13.90 -0.39 15.94
C PHE A 378 -12.96 0.76 16.29
#